data_58a36b4a14a77d5381c326b714911b1b
#
_entry.id   58a36b4a14a77d5381c326b714911b1b
#
_cell.length_a   1.000
_cell.length_b   1.000
_cell.length_c   1.000
_cell.angle_alpha   90.00
_cell.angle_beta   90.00
_cell.angle_gamma   90.00
#
_symmetry.space_group_name_H-M   'P 1'
#
loop_
_entity.id
_entity.type
_entity.pdbx_description
1 polymer ?
#
loop_
_entity_poly.entity_id
_entity_poly.type
_entity_poly.pdbx_seq_one_letter_code
_entity_poly.pdbx_strand_id
1 'polypeptide(L)'
;SGNPVAMAAGITTIDLICKKNFHINLEKKTKKLMVGLKNAANKYNIDLQINYSGGMFGFFFTKNKKVKNFKDVSNCNQILFEKFFKLMLKKGIYFAPSSYEAGFLSIKHSDKDINYTINCAENVFKSLKEN
;
A
#
# COMPACT_ATOMS: atom_id res chain seq x y z
N SER A 1 -6.11 23.37 23.23
CA SER A 1 -5.21 23.47 22.07
C SER A 1 -4.12 24.49 22.37
N GLY A 2 -2.97 24.40 21.71
CA GLY A 2 -1.82 25.27 21.99
C GLY A 2 -0.78 24.67 22.93
N ASN A 3 -0.82 23.35 23.16
CA ASN A 3 0.23 22.65 23.87
C ASN A 3 1.60 22.89 23.18
N PRO A 4 2.62 23.41 23.87
CA PRO A 4 3.91 23.75 23.26
C PRO A 4 4.59 22.58 22.56
N VAL A 5 4.48 21.36 23.10
CA VAL A 5 5.04 20.15 22.49
C VAL A 5 4.35 19.83 21.17
N ALA A 6 3.00 19.89 21.14
CA ALA A 6 2.23 19.65 19.93
C ALA A 6 2.51 20.73 18.86
N MET A 7 2.67 22.00 19.28
CA MET A 7 3.02 23.10 18.35
C MET A 7 4.41 22.92 17.77
N ALA A 8 5.40 22.56 18.58
CA ALA A 8 6.77 22.28 18.13
C ALA A 8 6.81 21.09 17.15
N ALA A 9 6.10 20.01 17.45
CA ALA A 9 5.98 18.85 16.57
C ALA A 9 5.31 19.23 15.22
N GLY A 10 4.24 20.04 15.27
CA GLY A 10 3.55 20.54 14.08
C GLY A 10 4.44 21.38 13.20
N ILE A 11 5.15 22.37 13.75
CA ILE A 11 6.10 23.22 13.03
C ILE A 11 7.19 22.36 12.36
N THR A 12 7.82 21.48 13.13
CA THR A 12 8.86 20.56 12.61
C THR A 12 8.33 19.68 11.48
N THR A 13 7.10 19.19 11.60
CA THR A 13 6.46 18.38 10.54
C THR A 13 6.26 19.19 9.28
N ILE A 14 5.75 20.45 9.39
CA ILE A 14 5.57 21.34 8.25
C ILE A 14 6.92 21.61 7.57
N ASP A 15 7.96 21.91 8.32
CA ASP A 15 9.31 22.16 7.79
C ASP A 15 9.86 20.95 7.03
N LEU A 16 9.54 19.73 7.48
CA LEU A 16 9.95 18.51 6.81
C LEU A 16 9.19 18.27 5.51
N ILE A 17 7.86 18.41 5.51
CA ILE A 17 7.03 18.13 4.34
C ILE A 17 7.11 19.22 3.27
N CYS A 18 7.48 20.45 3.64
CA CYS A 18 7.72 21.56 2.71
C CYS A 18 9.09 21.51 2.03
N LYS A 19 9.99 20.59 2.42
CA LYS A 19 11.27 20.43 1.75
C LYS A 19 11.10 20.10 0.27
N LYS A 20 11.97 20.68 -0.56
CA LYS A 20 12.01 20.44 -2.00
C LYS A 20 12.02 18.91 -2.29
N ASN A 21 11.18 18.50 -3.21
CA ASN A 21 11.04 17.10 -3.66
C ASN A 21 10.48 16.11 -2.62
N PHE A 22 10.06 16.54 -1.42
CA PHE A 22 9.51 15.61 -0.42
C PHE A 22 8.35 14.77 -0.99
N HIS A 23 7.33 15.43 -1.54
CA HIS A 23 6.14 14.75 -2.09
C HIS A 23 6.46 13.91 -3.32
N ILE A 24 7.37 14.40 -4.19
CA ILE A 24 7.83 13.64 -5.37
C ILE A 24 8.54 12.35 -4.95
N ASN A 25 9.39 12.42 -3.94
CA ASN A 25 10.11 11.24 -3.44
C ASN A 25 9.17 10.26 -2.74
N LEU A 26 8.19 10.76 -2.00
CA LEU A 26 7.16 9.93 -1.36
C LEU A 26 6.33 9.18 -2.43
N GLU A 27 5.88 9.88 -3.46
CA GLU A 27 5.11 9.27 -4.55
C GLU A 27 5.92 8.24 -5.34
N LYS A 28 7.21 8.48 -5.59
CA LYS A 28 8.11 7.49 -6.21
C LYS A 28 8.18 6.20 -5.40
N LYS A 29 8.27 6.29 -4.08
CA LYS A 29 8.27 5.13 -3.17
C LYS A 29 6.94 4.38 -3.24
N THR A 30 5.82 5.11 -3.19
CA THR A 30 4.47 4.53 -3.28
C THR A 30 4.26 3.83 -4.62
N LYS A 31 4.65 4.46 -5.72
CA LYS A 31 4.64 3.86 -7.06
C LYS A 31 5.44 2.57 -7.11
N LYS A 32 6.67 2.58 -6.56
CA LYS A 32 7.55 1.40 -6.51
C LYS A 32 6.84 0.24 -5.80
N LEU A 33 6.26 0.48 -4.63
CA LEU A 33 5.51 -0.53 -3.89
C LEU A 33 4.32 -1.06 -4.69
N MET A 34 3.47 -0.17 -5.20
CA MET A 34 2.24 -0.56 -5.90
C MET A 34 2.51 -1.32 -7.19
N VAL A 35 3.44 -0.82 -8.01
CA VAL A 35 3.84 -1.51 -9.25
C VAL A 35 4.50 -2.85 -8.93
N GLY A 36 5.32 -2.92 -7.88
CA GLY A 36 5.93 -4.17 -7.41
C GLY A 36 4.88 -5.21 -7.00
N LEU A 37 3.87 -4.82 -6.23
CA LEU A 37 2.75 -5.70 -5.86
C LEU A 37 1.99 -6.19 -7.10
N LYS A 38 1.67 -5.30 -8.04
CA LYS A 38 0.97 -5.66 -9.27
C LYS A 38 1.76 -6.64 -10.13
N ASN A 39 3.06 -6.40 -10.30
CA ASN A 39 3.94 -7.30 -11.06
C ASN A 39 4.04 -8.67 -10.38
N ALA A 40 4.19 -8.71 -9.06
CA ALA A 40 4.19 -9.95 -8.30
C ALA A 40 2.87 -10.74 -8.44
N ALA A 41 1.72 -10.06 -8.39
CA ALA A 41 0.41 -10.69 -8.61
C ALA A 41 0.27 -11.24 -10.03
N ASN A 42 0.69 -10.46 -11.04
CA ASN A 42 0.63 -10.87 -12.46
C ASN A 42 1.47 -12.13 -12.72
N LYS A 43 2.62 -12.29 -12.08
CA LYS A 43 3.50 -13.46 -12.20
C LYS A 43 2.78 -14.77 -11.85
N TYR A 44 1.80 -14.69 -10.97
CA TYR A 44 0.99 -15.84 -10.53
C TYR A 44 -0.45 -15.82 -11.05
N ASN A 45 -0.74 -14.99 -12.06
CA ASN A 45 -2.08 -14.83 -12.66
C ASN A 45 -3.16 -14.44 -11.63
N ILE A 46 -2.81 -13.60 -10.66
CA ILE A 46 -3.74 -13.03 -9.70
C ILE A 46 -4.15 -11.64 -10.18
N ASP A 47 -5.46 -11.46 -10.36
CA ASP A 47 -6.03 -10.19 -10.80
C ASP A 47 -5.97 -9.15 -9.67
N LEU A 48 -5.03 -8.21 -9.77
CA LEU A 48 -4.81 -7.14 -8.80
C LEU A 48 -4.89 -5.78 -9.51
N GLN A 49 -5.75 -4.91 -9.02
CA GLN A 49 -5.79 -3.50 -9.42
C GLN A 49 -5.19 -2.63 -8.32
N ILE A 50 -4.45 -1.60 -8.71
CA ILE A 50 -3.77 -0.66 -7.80
C ILE A 50 -4.21 0.77 -8.08
N ASN A 51 -4.38 1.56 -7.02
CA ASN A 51 -4.57 3.01 -7.07
C ASN A 51 -3.59 3.66 -6.10
N TYR A 52 -3.02 4.81 -6.45
CA TYR A 52 -2.19 5.59 -5.53
C TYR A 52 -2.15 7.06 -5.93
N SER A 53 -1.90 7.92 -4.94
CA SER A 53 -1.66 9.35 -5.09
C SER A 53 -0.80 9.84 -3.93
N GLY A 54 0.34 10.47 -4.20
CA GLY A 54 1.31 10.83 -3.16
C GLY A 54 1.74 9.63 -2.33
N GLY A 55 1.54 9.69 -1.01
CA GLY A 55 1.81 8.58 -0.08
C GLY A 55 0.63 7.64 0.16
N MET A 56 -0.55 7.95 -0.37
CA MET A 56 -1.76 7.16 -0.18
C MET A 56 -1.89 6.09 -1.27
N PHE A 57 -2.34 4.89 -0.90
CA PHE A 57 -2.53 3.81 -1.84
C PHE A 57 -3.69 2.87 -1.47
N GLY A 58 -4.17 2.14 -2.47
CA GLY A 58 -5.09 1.02 -2.31
C GLY A 58 -4.80 -0.05 -3.34
N PHE A 59 -5.10 -1.29 -3.01
CA PHE A 59 -5.03 -2.40 -3.94
C PHE A 59 -6.26 -3.30 -3.79
N PHE A 60 -6.71 -3.87 -4.91
CA PHE A 60 -8.01 -4.52 -5.01
C PHE A 60 -7.88 -5.80 -5.84
N PHE A 61 -8.39 -6.90 -5.34
CA PHE A 61 -8.44 -8.16 -6.07
C PHE A 61 -9.66 -8.17 -6.99
N THR A 62 -9.44 -7.84 -8.26
CA THR A 62 -10.51 -7.72 -9.25
C THR A 62 -9.97 -7.83 -10.67
N LYS A 63 -10.80 -8.36 -11.58
CA LYS A 63 -10.57 -8.36 -13.04
C LYS A 63 -10.87 -7.00 -13.67
N ASN A 64 -11.59 -6.13 -12.98
CA ASN A 64 -11.92 -4.82 -13.48
C ASN A 64 -10.65 -3.97 -13.65
N LYS A 65 -10.53 -3.30 -14.79
CA LYS A 65 -9.36 -2.45 -15.11
C LYS A 65 -9.31 -1.16 -14.28
N LYS A 66 -10.42 -0.77 -13.64
CA LYS A 66 -10.51 0.47 -12.86
C LYS A 66 -11.40 0.25 -11.63
N VAL A 67 -10.97 0.81 -10.50
CA VAL A 67 -11.74 0.92 -9.25
C VAL A 67 -11.80 2.40 -8.91
N LYS A 68 -12.99 3.01 -8.96
CA LYS A 68 -13.16 4.48 -8.87
C LYS A 68 -14.06 4.94 -7.73
N ASN A 69 -14.89 4.06 -7.21
CA ASN A 69 -15.91 4.39 -6.23
C ASN A 69 -16.20 3.21 -5.31
N PHE A 70 -17.03 3.46 -4.29
CA PHE A 70 -17.39 2.46 -3.28
C PHE A 70 -18.01 1.18 -3.89
N LYS A 71 -18.88 1.33 -4.90
CA LYS A 71 -19.52 0.18 -5.57
C LYS A 71 -18.48 -0.71 -6.27
N ASP A 72 -17.46 -0.10 -6.89
CA ASP A 72 -16.38 -0.87 -7.52
C ASP A 72 -15.61 -1.68 -6.47
N VAL A 73 -15.32 -1.08 -5.31
CA VAL A 73 -14.64 -1.77 -4.19
C VAL A 73 -15.49 -2.92 -3.65
N SER A 74 -16.81 -2.70 -3.49
CA SER A 74 -17.74 -3.74 -3.00
C SER A 74 -17.80 -4.97 -3.92
N ASN A 75 -17.54 -4.79 -5.20
CA ASN A 75 -17.50 -5.87 -6.20
C ASN A 75 -16.13 -6.58 -6.28
N CYS A 76 -15.13 -6.16 -5.50
CA CYS A 76 -13.84 -6.81 -5.45
C CYS A 76 -13.89 -8.08 -4.58
N ASN A 77 -12.92 -8.97 -4.76
CA ASN A 77 -12.82 -10.20 -3.99
C ASN A 77 -12.32 -9.92 -2.56
N GLN A 78 -13.25 -9.69 -1.64
CA GLN A 78 -12.96 -9.39 -0.23
C GLN A 78 -12.36 -10.61 0.50
N ILE A 79 -12.76 -11.83 0.14
CA ILE A 79 -12.23 -13.07 0.73
C ILE A 79 -10.73 -13.22 0.41
N LEU A 80 -10.36 -12.95 -0.84
CA LEU A 80 -8.95 -13.02 -1.25
C LEU A 80 -8.13 -11.91 -0.59
N PHE A 81 -8.71 -10.71 -0.44
CA PHE A 81 -8.09 -9.60 0.28
C PHE A 81 -7.78 -10.00 1.73
N GLU A 82 -8.75 -10.58 2.45
CA GLU A 82 -8.58 -11.02 3.84
C GLU A 82 -7.51 -12.12 3.97
N LYS A 83 -7.50 -13.10 3.06
CA LYS A 83 -6.45 -14.13 3.03
C LYS A 83 -5.07 -13.52 2.82
N PHE A 84 -4.94 -12.62 1.83
CA PHE A 84 -3.69 -11.92 1.54
C PHE A 84 -3.23 -11.11 2.75
N PHE A 85 -4.11 -10.30 3.35
CA PHE A 85 -3.81 -9.52 4.56
C PHE A 85 -3.26 -10.40 5.68
N LYS A 86 -3.95 -11.50 6.03
CA LYS A 86 -3.53 -12.42 7.10
C LYS A 86 -2.16 -13.05 6.83
N LEU A 87 -1.88 -13.43 5.58
CA LEU A 87 -0.60 -14.00 5.19
C LEU A 87 0.54 -12.97 5.21
N MET A 88 0.28 -11.74 4.79
CA MET A 88 1.25 -10.64 4.89
C MET A 88 1.54 -10.27 6.34
N LEU A 89 0.51 -10.24 7.20
CA LEU A 89 0.67 -9.98 8.63
C LEU A 89 1.57 -11.01 9.30
N LYS A 90 1.43 -12.31 8.97
CA LYS A 90 2.33 -13.38 9.45
C LYS A 90 3.79 -13.19 9.03
N LYS A 91 4.05 -12.40 7.97
CA LYS A 91 5.39 -12.02 7.52
C LYS A 91 5.87 -10.68 8.09
N GLY A 92 5.13 -10.11 9.04
CA GLY A 92 5.45 -8.82 9.69
C GLY A 92 5.07 -7.60 8.85
N ILE A 93 4.27 -7.75 7.79
CA ILE A 93 3.77 -6.66 6.97
C ILE A 93 2.34 -6.33 7.35
N TYR A 94 2.13 -5.16 7.94
CA TYR A 94 0.81 -4.68 8.34
C TYR A 94 0.26 -3.71 7.29
N PHE A 95 -0.68 -4.18 6.48
CA PHE A 95 -1.53 -3.35 5.61
C PHE A 95 -2.82 -2.96 6.35
N ALA A 96 -3.62 -2.08 5.75
CA ALA A 96 -4.98 -1.85 6.23
C ALA A 96 -5.78 -3.17 6.20
N PRO A 97 -6.57 -3.48 7.26
CA PRO A 97 -7.26 -4.77 7.38
C PRO A 97 -8.46 -4.93 6.45
N SER A 98 -8.85 -3.85 5.76
CA SER A 98 -10.00 -3.82 4.86
C SER A 98 -9.64 -3.15 3.54
N SER A 99 -10.15 -3.66 2.43
CA SER A 99 -10.02 -3.04 1.12
C SER A 99 -10.73 -1.68 0.98
N TYR A 100 -11.57 -1.34 1.95
CA TYR A 100 -12.24 -0.04 2.04
C TYR A 100 -11.37 1.03 2.71
N GLU A 101 -10.24 0.66 3.26
CA GLU A 101 -9.31 1.56 3.92
C GLU A 101 -8.12 1.88 3.02
N ALA A 102 -7.68 3.13 3.05
CA ALA A 102 -6.46 3.53 2.37
C ALA A 102 -5.22 3.16 3.19
N GLY A 103 -4.20 2.66 2.52
CA GLY A 103 -2.86 2.52 3.09
C GLY A 103 -2.08 3.81 2.90
N PHE A 104 -1.13 4.07 3.81
CA PHE A 104 -0.25 5.25 3.76
C PHE A 104 1.21 4.83 3.87
N LEU A 105 2.01 5.28 2.92
CA LEU A 105 3.45 5.12 2.97
C LEU A 105 4.10 6.35 3.61
N SER A 106 5.07 6.13 4.49
CA SER A 106 5.91 7.19 5.03
C SER A 106 7.19 7.34 4.21
N ILE A 107 7.72 8.57 4.13
CA ILE A 107 9.06 8.83 3.56
C ILE A 107 10.17 8.05 4.32
N LYS A 108 9.90 7.64 5.55
CA LYS A 108 10.83 6.86 6.39
C LYS A 108 10.91 5.37 5.99
N HIS A 109 9.92 4.82 5.29
CA HIS A 109 10.07 3.49 4.73
C HIS A 109 11.24 3.49 3.75
N SER A 110 12.25 2.66 4.03
CA SER A 110 13.42 2.53 3.19
C SER A 110 13.12 1.73 1.92
N ASP A 111 14.02 1.79 0.94
CA ASP A 111 13.93 0.89 -0.22
C ASP A 111 14.04 -0.58 0.18
N LYS A 112 14.75 -0.89 1.27
CA LYS A 112 14.85 -2.24 1.83
C LYS A 112 13.48 -2.71 2.33
N ASP A 113 12.72 -1.87 3.04
CA ASP A 113 11.39 -2.20 3.54
C ASP A 113 10.40 -2.43 2.38
N ILE A 114 10.46 -1.57 1.36
CA ILE A 114 9.60 -1.70 0.17
C ILE A 114 9.93 -2.99 -0.59
N ASN A 115 11.21 -3.29 -0.83
CA ASN A 115 11.62 -4.51 -1.52
C ASN A 115 11.27 -5.76 -0.70
N TYR A 116 11.44 -5.73 0.62
CA TYR A 116 11.03 -6.81 1.51
C TYR A 116 9.52 -7.06 1.41
N THR A 117 8.72 -6.00 1.43
CA THR A 117 7.25 -6.09 1.29
C THR A 117 6.85 -6.73 -0.04
N ILE A 118 7.48 -6.31 -1.16
CA ILE A 118 7.22 -6.89 -2.48
C ILE A 118 7.58 -8.37 -2.53
N ASN A 119 8.75 -8.75 -1.99
CA ASN A 119 9.19 -10.15 -1.96
C ASN A 119 8.27 -11.02 -1.09
N CYS A 120 7.80 -10.50 0.05
CA CYS A 120 6.81 -11.19 0.87
C CYS A 120 5.50 -11.39 0.12
N ALA A 121 5.02 -10.36 -0.59
CA ALA A 121 3.81 -10.44 -1.40
C ALA A 121 3.94 -11.47 -2.54
N GLU A 122 5.09 -11.51 -3.21
CA GLU A 122 5.35 -12.51 -4.26
C GLU A 122 5.23 -13.94 -3.72
N ASN A 123 5.84 -14.23 -2.55
CA ASN A 123 5.72 -15.52 -1.90
C ASN A 123 4.29 -15.87 -1.48
N VAL A 124 3.52 -14.86 -1.02
CA VAL A 124 2.10 -15.04 -0.68
C VAL A 124 1.28 -15.32 -1.93
N PHE A 125 1.47 -14.58 -3.01
CA PHE A 125 0.76 -14.83 -4.27
C PHE A 125 1.05 -16.21 -4.84
N LYS A 126 2.31 -16.69 -4.74
CA LYS A 126 2.67 -18.06 -5.09
C LYS A 126 1.83 -19.07 -4.30
N SER A 127 1.80 -18.96 -2.98
CA SER A 127 1.04 -19.87 -2.11
C SER A 127 -0.47 -19.82 -2.33
N LEU A 128 -1.02 -18.66 -2.71
CA LEU A 128 -2.45 -18.49 -3.01
C LEU A 128 -2.87 -19.14 -4.32
N LYS A 129 -1.93 -19.38 -5.25
CA LYS A 129 -2.18 -20.06 -6.51
C LYS A 129 -2.12 -21.58 -6.37
N GLU A 130 -1.28 -22.09 -5.47
CA GLU A 130 -1.04 -23.52 -5.26
C GLU A 130 -2.16 -24.19 -4.43
N ASN A 131 -3.04 -23.40 -3.79
CA ASN A 131 -4.21 -23.85 -3.00
C ASN A 131 -5.52 -23.45 -3.67
#